data_73fb62b3ae5ec8f7c606552107c01a2b
#
_entry.id   73fb62b3ae5ec8f7c606552107c01a2b
#
_cell.length_a   1.000
_cell.length_b   1.000
_cell.length_c   1.000
_cell.angle_alpha   90.00
_cell.angle_beta   90.00
_cell.angle_gamma   90.00
#
_symmetry.space_group_name_H-M   'P 1'
#
loop_
_entity.id
_entity.type
_entity.pdbx_description
1 polymer ?
#
loop_
_entity_poly.entity_id
_entity_poly.type
_entity_poly.pdbx_seq_one_letter_code
_entity_poly.pdbx_strand_id
1 'polypeptide(L)'
;MPSLENLRKQAKLVLRWHRTGYYPVAAQIRAVLPRFAGLCDVEILTGQFTLGDAQELVARQAGYPSWQALKQGFDAMPEQTHPVSQAPRPGAARPVLTGLSAQLFVADIRAACDYYAERLGFSVVFVYGDPPFYGEVKRDCARLTLRCLAESPIDPALRERESLLSATIEVDTADEIKQLFLTFQSAGVDFHQALKHEPWGARDFIVRDPDGNLILFAGPAQ
;
A
#
# COMPACT_ATOMS: atom_id res chain seq x y z
N MET A 1 -10.34 -2.44 -20.41
CA MET A 1 -8.90 -2.51 -20.71
C MET A 1 -8.27 -1.15 -20.49
N PRO A 2 -7.03 -1.05 -20.02
CA PRO A 2 -6.38 0.26 -19.92
C PRO A 2 -6.20 0.86 -21.33
N SER A 3 -6.44 2.16 -21.50
CA SER A 3 -6.21 2.84 -22.78
C SER A 3 -4.72 2.97 -23.07
N LEU A 4 -4.34 3.13 -24.35
CA LEU A 4 -2.94 3.35 -24.72
C LEU A 4 -2.36 4.61 -24.04
N GLU A 5 -3.22 5.61 -23.79
CA GLU A 5 -2.83 6.81 -23.04
C GLU A 5 -2.49 6.50 -21.57
N ASN A 6 -3.27 5.65 -20.92
CA ASN A 6 -2.98 5.21 -19.56
C ASN A 6 -1.65 4.45 -19.47
N LEU A 7 -1.38 3.57 -20.43
CA LEU A 7 -0.11 2.84 -20.49
C LEU A 7 1.09 3.79 -20.74
N ARG A 8 0.90 4.86 -21.55
CA ARG A 8 1.91 5.93 -21.69
C ARG A 8 2.16 6.68 -20.38
N LYS A 9 1.10 6.97 -19.61
CA LYS A 9 1.21 7.60 -18.29
C LYS A 9 1.95 6.69 -17.30
N GLN A 10 1.65 5.39 -17.31
CA GLN A 10 2.36 4.40 -16.50
C GLN A 10 3.86 4.33 -16.83
N ALA A 11 4.22 4.29 -18.12
CA ALA A 11 5.62 4.29 -18.52
C ALA A 11 6.39 5.55 -18.05
N LYS A 12 5.75 6.73 -18.14
CA LYS A 12 6.34 7.97 -17.61
C LYS A 12 6.48 7.93 -16.09
N LEU A 13 5.54 7.31 -15.38
CA LEU A 13 5.57 7.16 -13.94
C LEU A 13 6.71 6.22 -13.50
N VAL A 14 6.87 5.08 -14.17
CA VAL A 14 7.98 4.14 -13.94
C VAL A 14 9.33 4.83 -14.15
N LEU A 15 9.48 5.59 -15.25
CA LEU A 15 10.70 6.36 -15.51
C LEU A 15 10.98 7.40 -14.41
N ARG A 16 9.93 8.09 -13.93
CA ARG A 16 10.05 9.03 -12.81
C ARG A 16 10.50 8.33 -11.54
N TRP A 17 9.90 7.20 -11.20
CA TRP A 17 10.27 6.41 -10.03
C TRP A 17 11.74 5.96 -10.09
N HIS A 18 12.20 5.48 -11.24
CA HIS A 18 13.61 5.14 -11.42
C HIS A 18 14.53 6.35 -11.17
N ARG A 19 14.21 7.52 -11.77
CA ARG A 19 15.01 8.76 -11.61
C ARG A 19 15.05 9.31 -10.20
N THR A 20 13.99 9.06 -9.41
CA THR A 20 13.90 9.47 -8.01
C THR A 20 14.44 8.43 -7.04
N GLY A 21 15.01 7.33 -7.54
CA GLY A 21 15.54 6.27 -6.70
C GLY A 21 14.47 5.50 -5.92
N TYR A 22 13.23 5.42 -6.45
CA TYR A 22 12.14 4.69 -5.81
C TYR A 22 12.40 3.18 -5.90
N TYR A 23 12.89 2.61 -4.82
CA TYR A 23 13.39 1.24 -4.73
C TYR A 23 12.43 0.14 -5.28
N PRO A 24 11.12 0.15 -5.00
CA PRO A 24 10.22 -0.88 -5.50
C PRO A 24 10.20 -1.02 -7.02
N VAL A 25 10.58 0.03 -7.77
CA VAL A 25 10.65 -0.05 -9.22
C VAL A 25 11.81 -0.91 -9.72
N ALA A 26 12.91 -1.00 -8.96
CA ALA A 26 14.05 -1.82 -9.33
C ALA A 26 13.70 -3.32 -9.39
N ALA A 27 12.95 -3.80 -8.40
CA ALA A 27 12.46 -5.18 -8.38
C ALA A 27 11.54 -5.49 -9.58
N GLN A 28 10.66 -4.55 -9.95
CA GLN A 28 9.80 -4.69 -11.13
C GLN A 28 10.61 -4.72 -12.44
N ILE A 29 11.61 -3.84 -12.56
CA ILE A 29 12.50 -3.77 -13.72
C ILE A 29 13.25 -5.10 -13.87
N ARG A 30 13.85 -5.61 -12.78
CA ARG A 30 14.59 -6.88 -12.77
C ARG A 30 13.72 -8.07 -13.14
N ALA A 31 12.52 -8.14 -12.61
CA ALA A 31 11.60 -9.26 -12.84
C ALA A 31 11.09 -9.34 -14.28
N VAL A 32 10.96 -8.21 -14.97
CA VAL A 32 10.28 -8.13 -16.27
C VAL A 32 11.25 -7.95 -17.44
N LEU A 33 12.36 -7.21 -17.24
CA LEU A 33 13.31 -6.89 -18.30
C LEU A 33 14.57 -7.76 -18.21
N PRO A 34 14.79 -8.72 -19.14
CA PRO A 34 15.90 -9.69 -19.07
C PRO A 34 17.28 -9.06 -18.94
N ARG A 35 17.51 -7.89 -19.53
CA ARG A 35 18.81 -7.20 -19.48
C ARG A 35 19.18 -6.70 -18.07
N PHE A 36 18.22 -6.63 -17.15
CA PHE A 36 18.43 -6.22 -15.77
C PHE A 36 18.37 -7.40 -14.78
N ALA A 37 18.11 -8.63 -15.24
CA ALA A 37 17.88 -9.79 -14.39
C ALA A 37 19.06 -10.14 -13.47
N GLY A 38 20.29 -9.81 -13.86
CA GLY A 38 21.50 -10.10 -13.09
C GLY A 38 21.99 -8.94 -12.21
N LEU A 39 21.29 -7.80 -12.22
CA LEU A 39 21.71 -6.60 -11.51
C LEU A 39 21.03 -6.48 -10.13
N CYS A 40 21.76 -5.92 -9.16
CA CYS A 40 21.14 -5.55 -7.87
C CYS A 40 20.33 -4.25 -7.99
N ASP A 41 19.52 -3.94 -6.96
CA ASP A 41 18.62 -2.80 -6.99
C ASP A 41 19.37 -1.47 -7.13
N VAL A 42 20.54 -1.35 -6.51
CA VAL A 42 21.38 -0.15 -6.59
C VAL A 42 21.91 0.03 -8.01
N GLU A 43 22.42 -1.03 -8.64
CA GLU A 43 22.91 -0.98 -10.02
C GLU A 43 21.81 -0.62 -11.02
N ILE A 44 20.59 -1.14 -10.81
CA ILE A 44 19.43 -0.79 -11.63
C ILE A 44 19.10 0.70 -11.47
N LEU A 45 19.00 1.20 -10.23
CA LEU A 45 18.59 2.57 -9.96
C LEU A 45 19.64 3.63 -10.31
N THR A 46 20.92 3.27 -10.29
CA THR A 46 22.02 4.17 -10.71
C THR A 46 22.38 4.01 -12.18
N GLY A 47 21.91 2.94 -12.80
CA GLY A 47 22.17 2.64 -14.21
C GLY A 47 21.32 3.48 -15.18
N GLN A 48 21.64 3.36 -16.46
CA GLN A 48 20.89 4.02 -17.51
C GLN A 48 19.53 3.31 -17.72
N PHE A 49 18.45 4.03 -17.51
CA PHE A 49 17.07 3.58 -17.76
C PHE A 49 16.32 4.65 -18.55
N THR A 50 15.81 4.28 -19.71
CA THR A 50 15.21 5.20 -20.66
C THR A 50 13.68 5.10 -20.67
N LEU A 51 13.02 6.06 -21.35
CA LEU A 51 11.58 5.95 -21.58
C LEU A 51 11.21 4.69 -22.39
N GLY A 52 12.10 4.29 -23.33
CA GLY A 52 11.91 3.04 -24.09
C GLY A 52 11.88 1.81 -23.20
N ASP A 53 12.75 1.76 -22.18
CA ASP A 53 12.78 0.67 -21.21
C ASP A 53 11.53 0.63 -20.34
N ALA A 54 11.08 1.79 -19.89
CA ALA A 54 9.84 1.92 -19.14
C ALA A 54 8.61 1.49 -19.98
N GLN A 55 8.61 1.83 -21.26
CA GLN A 55 7.57 1.39 -22.20
C GLN A 55 7.62 -0.12 -22.43
N GLU A 56 8.82 -0.70 -22.60
CA GLU A 56 8.97 -2.15 -22.76
C GLU A 56 8.51 -2.89 -21.51
N LEU A 57 8.83 -2.38 -20.31
CA LEU A 57 8.37 -2.93 -19.04
C LEU A 57 6.85 -2.97 -18.97
N VAL A 58 6.19 -1.85 -19.26
CA VAL A 58 4.73 -1.74 -19.24
C VAL A 58 4.09 -2.65 -20.30
N ALA A 59 4.68 -2.74 -21.50
CA ALA A 59 4.19 -3.62 -22.56
C ALA A 59 4.24 -5.10 -22.13
N ARG A 60 5.36 -5.54 -21.56
CA ARG A 60 5.53 -6.91 -21.07
C ARG A 60 4.58 -7.24 -19.90
N GLN A 61 4.37 -6.30 -18.99
CA GLN A 61 3.37 -6.46 -17.91
C GLN A 61 1.94 -6.57 -18.46
N ALA A 62 1.67 -5.93 -19.61
CA ALA A 62 0.39 -6.03 -20.29
C ALA A 62 0.25 -7.28 -21.20
N GLY A 63 1.26 -8.18 -21.19
CA GLY A 63 1.27 -9.42 -21.97
C GLY A 63 1.74 -9.29 -23.41
N TYR A 64 2.37 -8.17 -23.79
CA TYR A 64 2.92 -7.95 -25.13
C TYR A 64 4.45 -8.06 -25.12
N PRO A 65 5.07 -8.62 -26.18
CA PRO A 65 6.53 -8.80 -26.24
C PRO A 65 7.30 -7.48 -26.38
N SER A 66 6.66 -6.41 -26.86
CA SER A 66 7.28 -5.08 -27.03
C SER A 66 6.23 -3.97 -27.01
N TRP A 67 6.69 -2.72 -26.80
CA TRP A 67 5.84 -1.53 -26.90
C TRP A 67 5.19 -1.35 -28.27
N GLN A 68 5.90 -1.77 -29.32
CA GLN A 68 5.40 -1.70 -30.69
C GLN A 68 4.29 -2.74 -30.92
N ALA A 69 4.45 -3.96 -30.43
CA ALA A 69 3.41 -4.99 -30.48
C ALA A 69 2.16 -4.56 -29.70
N LEU A 70 2.34 -3.93 -28.55
CA LEU A 70 1.26 -3.36 -27.78
C LEU A 70 0.50 -2.29 -28.58
N LYS A 71 1.19 -1.34 -29.22
CA LYS A 71 0.54 -0.32 -30.06
C LYS A 71 -0.22 -0.95 -31.22
N GLN A 72 0.38 -1.89 -31.92
CA GLN A 72 -0.28 -2.61 -33.03
C GLN A 72 -1.53 -3.36 -32.58
N GLY A 73 -1.50 -3.94 -31.37
CA GLY A 73 -2.67 -4.57 -30.76
C GLY A 73 -3.81 -3.59 -30.49
N PHE A 74 -3.48 -2.32 -30.16
CA PHE A 74 -4.49 -1.25 -30.02
C PHE A 74 -4.97 -0.69 -31.35
N ASP A 75 -4.07 -0.56 -32.34
CA ASP A 75 -4.41 -0.05 -33.70
C ASP A 75 -5.24 -1.04 -34.51
N ALA A 76 -5.10 -2.35 -34.24
CA ALA A 76 -5.88 -3.42 -34.86
C ALA A 76 -7.32 -3.56 -34.30
N MET A 77 -7.66 -2.84 -33.23
CA MET A 77 -9.01 -2.76 -32.72
C MET A 77 -9.78 -1.65 -33.49
N PRO A 78 -10.93 -1.95 -34.11
CA PRO A 78 -11.74 -0.91 -34.77
C PRO A 78 -12.13 0.16 -33.75
N GLU A 79 -12.02 1.42 -34.18
CA GLU A 79 -12.36 2.60 -33.42
C GLU A 79 -13.81 2.52 -32.90
N GLN A 80 -13.98 2.10 -31.65
CA GLN A 80 -15.27 2.18 -31.00
C GLN A 80 -15.44 3.60 -30.47
N THR A 81 -16.14 4.41 -31.22
CA THR A 81 -16.76 5.66 -30.76
C THR A 81 -17.57 5.33 -29.51
N HIS A 82 -17.14 5.83 -28.37
CA HIS A 82 -17.89 5.70 -27.13
C HIS A 82 -19.06 6.68 -27.11
N PRO A 83 -20.33 6.22 -27.20
CA PRO A 83 -21.43 7.04 -26.72
C PRO A 83 -21.36 7.05 -25.19
N VAL A 84 -21.44 8.22 -24.62
CA VAL A 84 -21.65 8.45 -23.21
C VAL A 84 -22.87 7.65 -22.76
N SER A 85 -22.72 6.86 -21.68
CA SER A 85 -23.77 6.12 -21.00
C SER A 85 -24.28 4.86 -21.71
N GLN A 86 -23.58 3.75 -21.47
CA GLN A 86 -24.23 2.45 -21.51
C GLN A 86 -24.06 1.74 -20.17
N ALA A 87 -25.19 1.30 -19.61
CA ALA A 87 -25.24 0.40 -18.46
C ALA A 87 -24.33 -0.83 -18.68
N PRO A 88 -23.73 -1.43 -17.64
CA PRO A 88 -22.81 -2.53 -17.78
C PRO A 88 -23.47 -3.69 -18.52
N ARG A 89 -22.80 -4.19 -19.57
CA ARG A 89 -23.24 -5.39 -20.31
C ARG A 89 -23.26 -6.58 -19.35
N PRO A 90 -24.34 -7.36 -19.30
CA PRO A 90 -24.36 -8.60 -18.53
C PRO A 90 -23.30 -9.58 -19.09
N GLY A 91 -22.28 -9.92 -18.29
CA GLY A 91 -21.27 -10.93 -18.62
C GLY A 91 -19.81 -10.51 -18.60
N ALA A 92 -19.47 -9.23 -18.59
CA ALA A 92 -18.09 -8.81 -18.33
C ALA A 92 -17.82 -8.83 -16.82
N ALA A 93 -16.98 -9.76 -16.37
CA ALA A 93 -16.56 -9.82 -14.97
C ALA A 93 -15.93 -8.49 -14.59
N ARG A 94 -16.61 -7.72 -13.72
CA ARG A 94 -16.07 -6.47 -13.17
C ARG A 94 -14.86 -6.81 -12.32
N PRO A 95 -13.71 -6.12 -12.48
CA PRO A 95 -12.58 -6.28 -11.58
C PRO A 95 -13.03 -6.10 -10.12
N VAL A 96 -12.70 -7.05 -9.27
CA VAL A 96 -13.03 -7.03 -7.85
C VAL A 96 -11.84 -6.45 -7.09
N LEU A 97 -12.08 -5.42 -6.28
CA LEU A 97 -11.08 -4.91 -5.33
C LEU A 97 -11.02 -5.90 -4.15
N THR A 98 -9.88 -6.58 -3.99
CA THR A 98 -9.74 -7.68 -3.05
C THR A 98 -9.19 -7.28 -1.69
N GLY A 99 -8.83 -6.02 -1.50
CA GLY A 99 -8.31 -5.54 -0.22
C GLY A 99 -7.87 -4.09 -0.24
N LEU A 100 -7.64 -3.59 0.94
CA LEU A 100 -7.04 -2.29 1.25
C LEU A 100 -5.89 -2.52 2.22
N SER A 101 -4.81 -1.77 2.09
CA SER A 101 -3.74 -1.71 3.07
C SER A 101 -3.43 -0.25 3.37
N ALA A 102 -3.38 0.11 4.66
CA ALA A 102 -2.89 1.42 5.07
C ALA A 102 -1.37 1.43 5.10
N GLN A 103 -0.75 2.56 4.74
CA GLN A 103 0.69 2.73 4.81
C GLN A 103 1.07 3.59 6.02
N LEU A 104 1.87 3.02 6.91
CA LEU A 104 2.40 3.67 8.09
C LEU A 104 3.87 4.05 7.86
N PHE A 105 4.29 5.15 8.45
CA PHE A 105 5.66 5.62 8.39
C PHE A 105 6.34 5.33 9.72
N VAL A 106 7.51 4.70 9.68
CA VAL A 106 8.25 4.23 10.85
C VAL A 106 9.73 4.56 10.71
N ALA A 107 10.44 4.73 11.82
CA ALA A 107 11.87 4.99 11.82
C ALA A 107 12.69 3.71 11.60
N ASP A 108 12.22 2.57 12.10
CA ASP A 108 12.86 1.26 11.96
C ASP A 108 11.83 0.19 11.66
N ILE A 109 12.01 -0.51 10.53
CA ILE A 109 11.06 -1.55 10.07
C ILE A 109 11.05 -2.77 11.00
N ARG A 110 12.20 -3.18 11.54
CA ARG A 110 12.26 -4.37 12.41
C ARG A 110 11.61 -4.08 13.75
N ALA A 111 11.98 -2.97 14.38
CA ALA A 111 11.38 -2.54 15.64
C ALA A 111 9.85 -2.36 15.51
N ALA A 112 9.39 -1.78 14.41
CA ALA A 112 7.96 -1.65 14.14
C ALA A 112 7.29 -3.02 13.96
N CYS A 113 7.87 -3.94 13.17
CA CYS A 113 7.36 -5.30 13.00
C CYS A 113 7.24 -6.03 14.35
N ASP A 114 8.26 -5.94 15.19
CA ASP A 114 8.26 -6.55 16.52
C ASP A 114 7.14 -5.96 17.41
N TYR A 115 6.98 -4.63 17.41
CA TYR A 115 5.89 -3.96 18.13
C TYR A 115 4.51 -4.45 17.67
N TYR A 116 4.25 -4.45 16.35
CA TYR A 116 2.97 -4.90 15.81
C TYR A 116 2.71 -6.38 16.09
N ALA A 117 3.75 -7.22 16.06
CA ALA A 117 3.61 -8.64 16.37
C ALA A 117 3.36 -8.90 17.85
N GLU A 118 4.19 -8.35 18.72
CA GLU A 118 4.18 -8.66 20.15
C GLU A 118 3.08 -7.95 20.91
N ARG A 119 2.77 -6.69 20.54
CA ARG A 119 1.81 -5.87 21.28
C ARG A 119 0.41 -5.90 20.68
N LEU A 120 0.30 -5.91 19.34
CA LEU A 120 -0.98 -5.82 18.65
C LEU A 120 -1.41 -7.15 18.01
N GLY A 121 -0.58 -8.21 18.09
CA GLY A 121 -0.91 -9.56 17.62
C GLY A 121 -0.95 -9.70 16.09
N PHE A 122 -0.24 -8.85 15.36
CA PHE A 122 -0.05 -9.01 13.92
C PHE A 122 1.00 -10.06 13.61
N SER A 123 0.96 -10.62 12.42
CA SER A 123 2.02 -11.47 11.86
C SER A 123 2.79 -10.71 10.82
N VAL A 124 4.13 -10.82 10.84
CA VAL A 124 4.98 -10.22 9.80
C VAL A 124 4.83 -11.02 8.52
N VAL A 125 4.42 -10.37 7.44
CA VAL A 125 4.26 -10.99 6.11
C VAL A 125 5.57 -11.00 5.37
N PHE A 126 6.25 -9.85 5.33
CA PHE A 126 7.60 -9.72 4.78
C PHE A 126 8.30 -8.47 5.33
N VAL A 127 9.63 -8.49 5.24
CA VAL A 127 10.51 -7.33 5.42
C VAL A 127 11.42 -7.26 4.20
N TYR A 128 11.59 -6.08 3.63
CA TYR A 128 12.34 -5.88 2.40
C TYR A 128 13.39 -4.79 2.53
N GLY A 129 14.55 -5.04 1.89
CA GLY A 129 15.70 -4.14 1.83
C GLY A 129 16.83 -4.54 2.78
N ASP A 130 18.04 -4.05 2.45
CA ASP A 130 19.23 -4.15 3.30
C ASP A 130 20.00 -2.81 3.22
N PRO A 131 19.87 -1.93 4.22
CA PRO A 131 19.03 -2.05 5.42
C PRO A 131 17.53 -2.08 5.10
N PRO A 132 16.69 -2.68 5.97
CA PRO A 132 15.24 -2.76 5.78
C PRO A 132 14.59 -1.39 5.67
N PHE A 133 13.74 -1.18 4.66
CA PHE A 133 13.02 0.09 4.46
C PHE A 133 11.54 -0.07 4.15
N TYR A 134 11.07 -1.29 3.95
CA TYR A 134 9.68 -1.61 3.66
C TYR A 134 9.28 -2.94 4.29
N GLY A 135 8.06 -3.05 4.78
CA GLY A 135 7.53 -4.27 5.35
C GLY A 135 6.02 -4.32 5.32
N GLU A 136 5.45 -5.46 5.63
CA GLU A 136 4.02 -5.64 5.79
C GLU A 136 3.73 -6.52 7.01
N VAL A 137 2.76 -6.09 7.80
CA VAL A 137 2.18 -6.87 8.88
C VAL A 137 0.70 -7.10 8.62
N LYS A 138 0.18 -8.25 9.05
CA LYS A 138 -1.21 -8.67 8.83
C LYS A 138 -1.79 -9.28 10.09
N ARG A 139 -3.04 -8.95 10.39
CA ARG A 139 -3.86 -9.65 11.38
C ARG A 139 -5.27 -9.81 10.82
N ASP A 140 -5.72 -11.04 10.67
CA ASP A 140 -7.00 -11.38 10.04
C ASP A 140 -7.13 -10.75 8.65
N CYS A 141 -8.09 -9.85 8.44
CA CYS A 141 -8.26 -9.11 7.19
C CYS A 141 -7.50 -7.77 7.17
N ALA A 142 -7.03 -7.28 8.33
CA ALA A 142 -6.29 -6.02 8.42
C ALA A 142 -4.86 -6.17 7.92
N ARG A 143 -4.43 -5.27 7.03
CA ARG A 143 -3.07 -5.23 6.47
C ARG A 143 -2.52 -3.82 6.62
N LEU A 144 -1.30 -3.74 7.14
CA LEU A 144 -0.57 -2.49 7.32
C LEU A 144 0.79 -2.63 6.63
N THR A 145 1.09 -1.73 5.71
CA THR A 145 2.41 -1.61 5.12
C THR A 145 3.24 -0.61 5.92
N LEU A 146 4.47 -0.96 6.21
CA LEU A 146 5.41 -0.15 6.97
C LEU A 146 6.47 0.39 6.03
N ARG A 147 6.69 1.70 6.05
CA ARG A 147 7.73 2.36 5.26
C ARG A 147 8.67 3.12 6.16
N CYS A 148 9.97 2.80 6.07
CA CYS A 148 11.00 3.51 6.79
C CYS A 148 11.21 4.90 6.18
N LEU A 149 11.15 5.93 7.02
CA LEU A 149 11.54 7.31 6.70
C LEU A 149 12.42 7.85 7.83
N ALA A 150 13.44 8.63 7.45
CA ALA A 150 14.33 9.29 8.43
C ALA A 150 13.59 10.34 9.26
N GLU A 151 12.55 10.96 8.68
CA GLU A 151 11.72 11.97 9.33
C GLU A 151 10.24 11.66 9.06
N SER A 152 9.39 11.90 10.05
CA SER A 152 7.94 11.76 9.87
C SER A 152 7.43 12.77 8.83
N PRO A 153 6.62 12.34 7.84
CA PRO A 153 6.04 13.24 6.85
C PRO A 153 4.91 14.11 7.41
N ILE A 154 4.50 13.85 8.65
CA ILE A 154 3.44 14.57 9.35
C ILE A 154 4.04 15.15 10.63
N ASP A 155 3.82 16.45 10.86
CA ASP A 155 4.17 17.10 12.10
C ASP A 155 3.52 16.37 13.30
N PRO A 156 4.32 15.84 14.25
CA PRO A 156 3.79 15.11 15.40
C PRO A 156 2.82 15.95 16.26
N ALA A 157 3.10 17.25 16.43
CA ALA A 157 2.23 18.14 17.20
C ALA A 157 0.88 18.38 16.51
N LEU A 158 0.90 18.48 15.18
CA LEU A 158 -0.32 18.57 14.39
C LEU A 158 -1.14 17.28 14.47
N ARG A 159 -0.46 16.13 14.32
CA ARG A 159 -1.12 14.80 14.41
C ARG A 159 -1.80 14.62 15.77
N GLU A 160 -1.11 14.95 16.84
CA GLU A 160 -1.63 14.85 18.21
C GLU A 160 -2.84 15.75 18.43
N ARG A 161 -2.71 17.03 18.07
CA ARG A 161 -3.76 18.05 18.28
C ARG A 161 -5.04 17.75 17.47
N GLU A 162 -4.89 17.31 16.24
CA GLU A 162 -6.02 17.05 15.32
C GLU A 162 -6.43 15.57 15.29
N SER A 163 -5.78 14.70 16.09
CA SER A 163 -5.98 13.24 16.09
C SER A 163 -5.97 12.65 14.68
N LEU A 164 -4.92 12.99 13.89
CA LEU A 164 -4.81 12.54 12.49
C LEU A 164 -4.53 11.05 12.42
N LEU A 165 -5.56 10.28 12.10
CA LEU A 165 -5.49 8.83 12.00
C LEU A 165 -4.61 8.38 10.83
N SER A 166 -3.83 7.34 11.07
CA SER A 166 -3.03 6.64 10.05
C SER A 166 -3.81 5.46 9.45
N ALA A 167 -4.66 4.83 10.26
CA ALA A 167 -5.51 3.71 9.86
C ALA A 167 -6.75 3.62 10.73
N THR A 168 -7.80 2.99 10.19
CA THR A 168 -8.97 2.54 10.95
C THR A 168 -9.14 1.05 10.74
N ILE A 169 -9.33 0.31 11.83
CA ILE A 169 -9.56 -1.14 11.84
C ILE A 169 -10.88 -1.39 12.58
N GLU A 170 -11.75 -2.15 11.95
CA GLU A 170 -13.09 -2.43 12.48
C GLU A 170 -13.19 -3.86 12.99
N VAL A 171 -14.01 -4.08 14.01
CA VAL A 171 -14.44 -5.38 14.51
C VAL A 171 -15.97 -5.47 14.49
N ASP A 172 -16.49 -6.70 14.42
CA ASP A 172 -17.91 -6.92 14.13
C ASP A 172 -18.81 -6.76 15.34
N THR A 173 -18.29 -6.92 16.58
CA THR A 173 -19.15 -6.95 17.78
C THR A 173 -18.64 -6.04 18.91
N ALA A 174 -19.59 -5.64 19.78
CA ALA A 174 -19.30 -4.85 20.98
C ALA A 174 -18.41 -5.58 22.01
N ASP A 175 -18.49 -6.90 22.06
CA ASP A 175 -17.64 -7.70 22.94
C ASP A 175 -16.21 -7.80 22.39
N GLU A 176 -16.05 -7.92 21.08
CA GLU A 176 -14.73 -7.97 20.45
C GLU A 176 -13.94 -6.68 20.65
N ILE A 177 -14.57 -5.52 20.46
CA ILE A 177 -13.87 -4.23 20.66
C ILE A 177 -13.44 -4.07 22.12
N LYS A 178 -14.27 -4.48 23.08
CA LYS A 178 -13.95 -4.46 24.51
C LYS A 178 -12.83 -5.43 24.85
N GLN A 179 -12.88 -6.66 24.33
CA GLN A 179 -11.85 -7.66 24.55
C GLN A 179 -10.52 -7.25 23.94
N LEU A 180 -10.54 -6.67 22.75
CA LEU A 180 -9.36 -6.16 22.07
C LEU A 180 -8.69 -5.05 22.88
N PHE A 181 -9.48 -4.09 23.40
CA PHE A 181 -8.98 -3.03 24.28
C PHE A 181 -8.29 -3.60 25.53
N LEU A 182 -8.92 -4.56 26.23
CA LEU A 182 -8.34 -5.18 27.41
C LEU A 182 -7.05 -5.97 27.10
N THR A 183 -7.01 -6.63 25.95
CA THR A 183 -5.82 -7.33 25.47
C THR A 183 -4.65 -6.37 25.25
N PHE A 184 -4.90 -5.25 24.57
CA PHE A 184 -3.88 -4.24 24.32
C PHE A 184 -3.45 -3.53 25.61
N GLN A 185 -4.37 -3.25 26.50
CA GLN A 185 -4.06 -2.72 27.83
C GLN A 185 -3.13 -3.65 28.62
N SER A 186 -3.40 -4.96 28.61
CA SER A 186 -2.55 -5.97 29.26
C SER A 186 -1.17 -6.10 28.61
N ALA A 187 -1.08 -5.85 27.30
CA ALA A 187 0.17 -5.81 26.56
C ALA A 187 0.98 -4.51 26.74
N GLY A 188 0.46 -3.52 27.47
CA GLY A 188 1.12 -2.24 27.72
C GLY A 188 1.18 -1.35 26.48
N VAL A 189 0.15 -1.40 25.65
CA VAL A 189 0.01 -0.52 24.47
C VAL A 189 -0.30 0.91 24.92
N ASP A 190 0.29 1.90 24.25
CA ASP A 190 -0.01 3.31 24.50
C ASP A 190 -1.32 3.71 23.80
N PHE A 191 -2.24 4.31 24.56
CA PHE A 191 -3.54 4.78 24.07
C PHE A 191 -3.55 6.29 23.96
N HIS A 192 -3.67 6.79 22.71
CA HIS A 192 -4.01 8.20 22.48
C HIS A 192 -5.42 8.51 22.98
N GLN A 193 -6.36 7.56 22.81
CA GLN A 193 -7.72 7.61 23.34
C GLN A 193 -8.11 6.24 23.90
N ALA A 194 -8.57 6.22 25.16
CA ALA A 194 -9.13 5.02 25.78
C ALA A 194 -10.49 4.67 25.18
N LEU A 195 -10.94 3.42 25.40
CA LEU A 195 -12.23 2.94 24.93
C LEU A 195 -13.37 3.85 25.42
N LYS A 196 -14.13 4.40 24.50
CA LYS A 196 -15.29 5.23 24.77
C LYS A 196 -16.49 4.87 23.91
N HIS A 197 -17.64 5.34 24.32
CA HIS A 197 -18.90 5.33 23.56
C HIS A 197 -19.01 6.58 22.71
N GLU A 198 -19.30 6.41 21.44
CA GLU A 198 -19.51 7.52 20.52
C GLU A 198 -21.02 7.82 20.34
N PRO A 199 -21.41 9.10 20.18
CA PRO A 199 -22.82 9.49 20.05
C PRO A 199 -23.55 8.83 18.85
N TRP A 200 -22.81 8.40 17.85
CA TRP A 200 -23.35 7.72 16.65
C TRP A 200 -23.49 6.20 16.80
N GLY A 201 -23.34 5.66 18.01
CA GLY A 201 -23.59 4.24 18.30
C GLY A 201 -22.41 3.31 18.03
N ALA A 202 -21.19 3.85 18.00
CA ALA A 202 -19.96 3.06 17.97
C ALA A 202 -19.27 3.05 19.34
N ARG A 203 -18.34 2.11 19.50
CA ARG A 203 -17.30 2.14 20.53
C ARG A 203 -15.96 2.14 19.83
N ASP A 204 -15.05 2.98 20.29
CA ASP A 204 -13.73 3.05 19.71
C ASP A 204 -12.65 3.41 20.74
N PHE A 205 -11.41 3.11 20.37
CA PHE A 205 -10.20 3.58 21.05
C PHE A 205 -9.10 3.82 20.02
N ILE A 206 -8.13 4.67 20.35
CA ILE A 206 -7.01 5.00 19.46
C ILE A 206 -5.72 4.57 20.12
N VAL A 207 -4.96 3.72 19.43
CA VAL A 207 -3.61 3.30 19.79
C VAL A 207 -2.60 4.25 19.15
N ARG A 208 -1.56 4.59 19.91
CA ARG A 208 -0.36 5.25 19.40
C ARG A 208 0.77 4.22 19.32
N ASP A 209 1.37 4.06 18.13
CA ASP A 209 2.56 3.24 18.00
C ASP A 209 3.84 4.03 18.39
N PRO A 210 5.01 3.39 18.51
CA PRO A 210 6.25 4.07 18.90
C PRO A 210 6.70 5.19 17.96
N ASP A 211 6.25 5.17 16.70
CA ASP A 211 6.54 6.19 15.68
C ASP A 211 5.48 7.29 15.62
N GLY A 212 4.50 7.26 16.55
CA GLY A 212 3.43 8.23 16.65
C GLY A 212 2.30 8.02 15.65
N ASN A 213 2.21 6.89 14.94
CA ASN A 213 1.04 6.61 14.12
C ASN A 213 -0.18 6.35 15.02
N LEU A 214 -1.31 6.96 14.66
CA LEU A 214 -2.58 6.80 15.36
C LEU A 214 -3.46 5.80 14.61
N ILE A 215 -3.83 4.72 15.28
CA ILE A 215 -4.66 3.65 14.72
C ILE A 215 -5.94 3.58 15.52
N LEU A 216 -7.05 3.89 14.87
CA LEU A 216 -8.39 3.75 15.43
C LEU A 216 -8.83 2.30 15.32
N PHE A 217 -9.28 1.74 16.43
CA PHE A 217 -10.04 0.50 16.48
C PHE A 217 -11.49 0.82 16.83
N ALA A 218 -12.43 0.36 16.02
CA ALA A 218 -13.84 0.66 16.15
C ALA A 218 -14.71 -0.60 16.07
N GLY A 219 -15.84 -0.58 16.76
CA GLY A 219 -16.86 -1.62 16.71
C GLY A 219 -18.23 -1.05 17.07
N PRO A 220 -19.30 -1.84 16.92
CA PRO A 220 -20.64 -1.41 17.32
C PRO A 220 -20.72 -1.21 18.83
N ALA A 221 -21.68 -0.40 19.27
CA ALA A 221 -21.92 -0.15 20.70
C ALA A 221 -22.69 -1.29 21.38
N GLN A 222 -23.46 -2.06 20.60
CA GLN A 222 -24.30 -3.19 21.02
C GLN A 222 -24.21 -4.32 20.03
#